data_41912fe23273518bad333a4bbcae5b7c
#
_entry.id   41912fe23273518bad333a4bbcae5b7c
#
_cell.length_a   1.000
_cell.length_b   1.000
_cell.length_c   1.000
_cell.angle_alpha   90.00
_cell.angle_beta   90.00
_cell.angle_gamma   90.00
#
_symmetry.space_group_name_H-M   'P 1'
#
loop_
_entity.id
_entity.type
_entity.pdbx_description
1 polymer ?
#
loop_
_entity_poly.entity_id
_entity_poly.type
_entity_poly.pdbx_seq_one_letter_code
_entity_poly.pdbx_strand_id
1 'polypeptide(L)'
;MKKSISILLIALLCFSLVGCGKTYKGTDELMQKARKELPVSDADTIDLMYAGMSDIEDKALVWYISGNEFQAHYYLPMEVSVKNNRYSFVHTYKPMTDICADVAVVNWHQGYAFLVNNPKVKTVQITLQNGEVNEEVVQEIPYTFYVRSVPSEYIFLDAEGNEVQ
;
A
#
# COMPACT_ATOMS: atom_id res chain seq x y z
N MET A 1 -33.54 -24.28 -35.85
CA MET A 1 -33.82 -23.66 -34.55
C MET A 1 -33.06 -24.27 -33.36
N LYS A 2 -32.81 -25.58 -33.25
CA LYS A 2 -32.07 -26.18 -32.11
C LYS A 2 -30.60 -25.78 -31.99
N LYS A 3 -29.89 -25.52 -33.12
CA LYS A 3 -28.48 -25.12 -33.11
C LYS A 3 -28.24 -23.67 -32.58
N SER A 4 -29.19 -22.76 -32.82
CA SER A 4 -29.08 -21.36 -32.37
C SER A 4 -29.27 -21.21 -30.86
N ILE A 5 -30.08 -22.08 -30.24
CA ILE A 5 -30.32 -22.08 -28.80
C ILE A 5 -29.06 -22.55 -28.03
N SER A 6 -28.35 -23.56 -28.57
CA SER A 6 -27.09 -24.03 -27.94
C SER A 6 -25.97 -22.99 -27.95
N ILE A 7 -25.85 -22.22 -29.02
CA ILE A 7 -24.82 -21.14 -29.09
C ILE A 7 -25.14 -20.01 -28.11
N LEU A 8 -26.40 -19.67 -27.94
CA LEU A 8 -26.84 -18.65 -26.98
C LEU A 8 -26.57 -19.09 -25.52
N LEU A 9 -26.79 -20.39 -25.22
CA LEU A 9 -26.54 -20.92 -23.87
C LEU A 9 -25.04 -20.95 -23.52
N ILE A 10 -24.17 -21.27 -24.50
CA ILE A 10 -22.72 -21.26 -24.34
C ILE A 10 -22.22 -19.84 -24.15
N ALA A 11 -22.74 -18.87 -24.89
CA ALA A 11 -22.40 -17.44 -24.71
C ALA A 11 -22.81 -16.92 -23.32
N LEU A 12 -23.97 -17.32 -22.79
CA LEU A 12 -24.43 -16.96 -21.46
C LEU A 12 -23.55 -17.57 -20.35
N LEU A 13 -23.08 -18.80 -20.52
CA LEU A 13 -22.16 -19.47 -19.60
C LEU A 13 -20.77 -18.86 -19.61
N CYS A 14 -20.27 -18.33 -20.72
CA CYS A 14 -18.99 -17.65 -20.80
C CYS A 14 -18.99 -16.28 -20.07
N PHE A 15 -20.13 -15.59 -20.01
CA PHE A 15 -20.26 -14.33 -19.26
C PHE A 15 -20.30 -14.52 -17.74
N SER A 16 -20.63 -15.69 -17.23
CA SER A 16 -20.63 -15.99 -15.79
C SER A 16 -19.25 -16.34 -15.23
N LEU A 17 -18.23 -16.50 -16.09
CA LEU A 17 -16.83 -16.78 -15.70
C LEU A 17 -15.95 -15.54 -15.64
N VAL A 18 -16.50 -14.32 -15.83
CA VAL A 18 -15.78 -13.07 -15.47
C VAL A 18 -15.69 -13.06 -13.96
N GLY A 19 -14.55 -13.51 -13.46
CA GLY A 19 -14.28 -13.81 -12.09
C GLY A 19 -14.71 -12.67 -11.17
N CYS A 20 -15.69 -12.95 -10.33
CA CYS A 20 -15.98 -12.13 -9.18
C CYS A 20 -14.79 -12.30 -8.22
N GLY A 21 -13.73 -11.49 -8.42
CA GLY A 21 -12.60 -11.45 -7.52
C GLY A 21 -13.12 -11.24 -6.10
N LYS A 22 -12.55 -11.93 -5.13
CA LYS A 22 -12.93 -11.77 -3.72
C LYS A 22 -12.83 -10.29 -3.35
N THR A 23 -13.92 -9.72 -2.86
CA THR A 23 -13.95 -8.35 -2.34
C THR A 23 -13.93 -8.38 -0.82
N TYR A 24 -13.28 -7.39 -0.23
CA TYR A 24 -13.12 -7.22 1.21
C TYR A 24 -13.91 -5.98 1.65
N LYS A 25 -14.57 -6.05 2.81
CA LYS A 25 -15.43 -4.97 3.32
C LYS A 25 -14.66 -3.89 4.07
N GLY A 26 -13.41 -4.14 4.40
CA GLY A 26 -12.58 -3.21 5.14
C GLY A 26 -11.13 -3.65 5.17
N THR A 27 -10.29 -2.83 5.77
CA THR A 27 -8.86 -3.10 5.94
C THR A 27 -8.60 -4.33 6.81
N ASP A 28 -9.47 -4.64 7.78
CA ASP A 28 -9.34 -5.82 8.64
C ASP A 28 -9.57 -7.12 7.87
N GLU A 29 -10.58 -7.17 6.99
CA GLU A 29 -10.78 -8.33 6.13
C GLU A 29 -9.62 -8.48 5.12
N LEU A 30 -9.10 -7.37 4.59
CA LEU A 30 -7.96 -7.35 3.69
C LEU A 30 -6.68 -7.77 4.40
N MET A 31 -6.52 -7.49 5.70
CA MET A 31 -5.37 -7.88 6.53
C MET A 31 -5.14 -9.40 6.54
N GLN A 32 -6.20 -10.20 6.46
CA GLN A 32 -6.08 -11.67 6.36
C GLN A 32 -5.42 -12.10 5.03
N LYS A 33 -5.61 -11.30 3.97
CA LYS A 33 -4.88 -11.50 2.71
C LYS A 33 -3.44 -11.03 2.85
N ALA A 34 -3.22 -9.85 3.45
CA ALA A 34 -1.90 -9.27 3.69
C ALA A 34 -1.01 -10.24 4.50
N ARG A 35 -1.54 -10.87 5.53
CA ARG A 35 -0.83 -11.84 6.37
C ARG A 35 -0.21 -12.99 5.57
N LYS A 36 -0.90 -13.47 4.54
CA LYS A 36 -0.42 -14.55 3.67
C LYS A 36 0.72 -14.15 2.73
N GLU A 37 0.96 -12.86 2.59
CA GLU A 37 2.03 -12.31 1.76
C GLU A 37 3.34 -12.09 2.54
N LEU A 38 3.32 -12.28 3.87
CA LEU A 38 4.53 -12.19 4.68
C LEU A 38 5.48 -13.34 4.32
N PRO A 39 6.79 -13.08 4.18
CA PRO A 39 7.78 -14.07 3.77
C PRO A 39 8.27 -14.95 4.93
N VAL A 40 7.35 -15.40 5.78
CA VAL A 40 7.63 -16.19 6.97
C VAL A 40 6.70 -17.40 7.05
N SER A 41 7.18 -18.49 7.62
CA SER A 41 6.43 -19.76 7.70
C SER A 41 5.29 -19.74 8.73
N ASP A 42 5.40 -18.90 9.74
CA ASP A 42 4.48 -18.75 10.87
C ASP A 42 3.73 -17.40 10.84
N ALA A 43 3.40 -16.93 9.64
CA ALA A 43 2.74 -15.63 9.41
C ALA A 43 1.47 -15.43 10.26
N ASP A 44 0.78 -16.50 10.63
CA ASP A 44 -0.43 -16.45 11.46
C ASP A 44 -0.15 -16.00 12.90
N THR A 45 1.10 -16.15 13.38
CA THR A 45 1.52 -15.74 14.72
C THR A 45 2.06 -14.32 14.79
N ILE A 46 2.30 -13.70 13.62
CA ILE A 46 2.83 -12.35 13.55
C ILE A 46 1.71 -11.33 13.72
N ASP A 47 1.91 -10.39 14.63
CA ASP A 47 1.04 -9.22 14.74
C ASP A 47 1.17 -8.37 13.49
N LEU A 48 0.03 -8.05 12.90
CA LEU A 48 -0.06 -7.21 11.72
C LEU A 48 -1.08 -6.12 11.99
N MET A 49 -0.68 -4.87 11.76
CA MET A 49 -1.55 -3.71 11.97
C MET A 49 -1.71 -2.91 10.68
N TYR A 50 -2.89 -2.31 10.52
CA TYR A 50 -3.13 -1.32 9.48
C TYR A 50 -2.38 -0.04 9.82
N ALA A 51 -1.61 0.48 8.86
CA ALA A 51 -0.73 1.63 9.04
C ALA A 51 -1.18 2.89 8.28
N GLY A 52 -2.13 2.73 7.38
CA GLY A 52 -2.63 3.83 6.58
C GLY A 52 -2.88 3.46 5.13
N MET A 53 -3.31 4.44 4.35
CA MET A 53 -3.68 4.25 2.95
C MET A 53 -3.42 5.52 2.16
N SER A 54 -2.94 5.36 0.93
CA SER A 54 -2.84 6.43 -0.06
C SER A 54 -3.80 6.13 -1.21
N ASP A 55 -4.58 7.12 -1.66
CA ASP A 55 -5.63 6.94 -2.66
C ASP A 55 -5.33 7.66 -3.96
N ILE A 56 -5.67 7.04 -5.09
CA ILE A 56 -5.70 7.66 -6.42
C ILE A 56 -6.93 7.13 -7.15
N GLU A 57 -7.91 7.99 -7.40
CA GLU A 57 -9.13 7.64 -8.14
C GLU A 57 -9.87 6.44 -7.54
N ASP A 58 -9.91 5.30 -8.25
CA ASP A 58 -10.53 4.06 -7.83
C ASP A 58 -9.53 3.03 -7.27
N LYS A 59 -8.32 3.47 -6.94
CA LYS A 59 -7.24 2.63 -6.40
C LYS A 59 -6.71 3.16 -5.09
N ALA A 60 -6.24 2.26 -4.25
CA ALA A 60 -5.54 2.59 -3.02
C ALA A 60 -4.31 1.70 -2.83
N LEU A 61 -3.28 2.27 -2.24
CA LEU A 61 -2.17 1.54 -1.67
C LEU A 61 -2.37 1.47 -0.15
N VAL A 62 -2.68 0.29 0.33
CA VAL A 62 -2.92 0.01 1.75
C VAL A 62 -1.64 -0.49 2.37
N TRP A 63 -1.26 0.07 3.52
CA TRP A 63 -0.07 -0.28 4.24
C TRP A 63 -0.38 -1.09 5.48
N TYR A 64 0.38 -2.17 5.67
CA TYR A 64 0.41 -2.94 6.90
C TYR A 64 1.83 -2.98 7.45
N ILE A 65 1.96 -2.97 8.77
CA ILE A 65 3.23 -3.13 9.49
C ILE A 65 3.11 -4.37 10.36
N SER A 66 4.14 -5.22 10.32
CA SER A 66 4.24 -6.39 11.19
C SER A 66 5.21 -6.16 12.33
N GLY A 67 5.07 -7.01 13.36
CA GLY A 67 5.95 -7.02 14.50
C GLY A 67 5.55 -6.04 15.58
N ASN A 68 6.35 -5.99 16.60
CA ASN A 68 6.22 -5.10 17.75
C ASN A 68 7.52 -4.31 17.95
N GLU A 69 7.59 -3.46 18.97
CA GLU A 69 8.75 -2.61 19.27
C GLU A 69 10.09 -3.34 19.48
N PHE A 70 10.05 -4.67 19.65
CA PHE A 70 11.23 -5.51 19.87
C PHE A 70 11.64 -6.34 18.65
N GLN A 71 10.93 -6.22 17.53
CA GLN A 71 11.13 -7.04 16.34
C GLN A 71 11.33 -6.17 15.11
N ALA A 72 12.10 -6.67 14.14
CA ALA A 72 12.18 -6.04 12.83
C ALA A 72 10.80 -6.01 12.18
N HIS A 73 10.40 -4.82 11.70
CA HIS A 73 9.13 -4.64 11.02
C HIS A 73 9.19 -5.12 9.57
N TYR A 74 8.11 -5.77 9.12
CA TYR A 74 7.81 -5.89 7.71
C TYR A 74 6.83 -4.79 7.33
N TYR A 75 7.19 -3.98 6.36
CA TYR A 75 6.34 -2.96 5.75
C TYR A 75 5.74 -3.56 4.49
N LEU A 76 4.43 -3.73 4.48
CA LEU A 76 3.71 -4.49 3.46
C LEU A 76 2.74 -3.58 2.70
N PRO A 77 3.13 -3.05 1.53
CA PRO A 77 2.25 -2.27 0.66
C PRO A 77 1.43 -3.20 -0.23
N MET A 78 0.12 -2.96 -0.26
CA MET A 78 -0.85 -3.76 -1.00
C MET A 78 -1.74 -2.86 -1.85
N GLU A 79 -1.73 -3.04 -3.17
CA GLU A 79 -2.64 -2.33 -4.07
C GLU A 79 -4.00 -3.00 -4.12
N VAL A 80 -5.03 -2.18 -4.03
CA VAL A 80 -6.42 -2.56 -4.13
C VAL A 80 -7.18 -1.62 -5.07
N SER A 81 -8.21 -2.13 -5.74
CA SER A 81 -9.24 -1.27 -6.34
C SER A 81 -10.34 -1.02 -5.32
N VAL A 82 -10.82 0.21 -5.27
CA VAL A 82 -11.86 0.66 -4.33
C VAL A 82 -13.15 0.94 -5.10
N LYS A 83 -14.23 0.24 -4.75
CA LYS A 83 -15.55 0.47 -5.34
C LYS A 83 -16.65 0.27 -4.29
N ASN A 84 -17.48 1.28 -4.10
CA ASN A 84 -18.60 1.22 -3.14
C ASN A 84 -18.16 0.76 -1.73
N ASN A 85 -17.09 1.33 -1.21
CA ASN A 85 -16.46 0.98 0.07
C ASN A 85 -16.06 -0.50 0.20
N ARG A 86 -15.74 -1.14 -0.93
CA ARG A 86 -15.19 -2.49 -0.97
C ARG A 86 -13.84 -2.48 -1.66
N TYR A 87 -12.94 -3.29 -1.14
CA TYR A 87 -11.59 -3.47 -1.67
C TYR A 87 -11.50 -4.74 -2.50
N SER A 88 -11.01 -4.64 -3.72
CA SER A 88 -10.63 -5.80 -4.55
C SER A 88 -9.11 -5.84 -4.62
N PHE A 89 -8.52 -6.93 -4.15
CA PHE A 89 -7.07 -7.12 -4.18
C PHE A 89 -6.56 -7.09 -5.63
N VAL A 90 -5.50 -6.32 -5.87
CA VAL A 90 -4.80 -6.24 -7.15
C VAL A 90 -3.49 -7.01 -7.04
N HIS A 91 -2.54 -6.51 -6.24
CA HIS A 91 -1.29 -7.20 -5.95
C HIS A 91 -0.64 -6.67 -4.67
N THR A 92 0.38 -7.40 -4.19
CA THR A 92 1.23 -6.98 -3.08
C THR A 92 2.62 -6.65 -3.62
N TYR A 93 3.16 -5.51 -3.24
CA TYR A 93 4.57 -5.20 -3.46
C TYR A 93 5.44 -6.06 -2.54
N LYS A 94 6.70 -6.22 -2.90
CA LYS A 94 7.63 -6.98 -2.06
C LYS A 94 7.67 -6.37 -0.65
N PRO A 95 7.48 -7.17 0.41
CA PRO A 95 7.65 -6.69 1.77
C PRO A 95 9.05 -6.13 1.99
N MET A 96 9.13 -5.00 2.68
CA MET A 96 10.38 -4.31 3.00
C MET A 96 10.73 -4.52 4.46
N THR A 97 12.01 -4.72 4.75
CA THR A 97 12.59 -4.82 6.10
C THR A 97 13.85 -3.98 6.16
N ASP A 98 14.29 -3.64 7.34
CA ASP A 98 15.56 -2.93 7.58
C ASP A 98 15.71 -1.66 6.71
N ILE A 99 14.60 -0.91 6.61
CA ILE A 99 14.54 0.30 5.82
C ILE A 99 15.16 1.49 6.56
N CYS A 100 15.77 2.38 5.79
CA CYS A 100 16.38 3.59 6.32
C CYS A 100 15.35 4.47 7.04
N ALA A 101 15.69 4.97 8.21
CA ALA A 101 14.86 5.87 9.02
C ALA A 101 13.44 5.36 9.34
N ASP A 102 13.16 4.06 9.25
CA ASP A 102 11.81 3.49 9.36
C ASP A 102 10.77 4.18 8.46
N VAL A 103 11.20 4.53 7.25
CA VAL A 103 10.33 5.09 6.20
C VAL A 103 10.31 4.19 4.99
N ALA A 104 9.15 3.60 4.72
CA ALA A 104 8.94 2.79 3.53
C ALA A 104 8.51 3.65 2.34
N VAL A 105 9.11 3.41 1.18
CA VAL A 105 8.84 4.17 -0.05
C VAL A 105 8.60 3.21 -1.20
N VAL A 106 7.50 3.41 -1.92
CA VAL A 106 7.13 2.60 -3.08
C VAL A 106 6.85 3.48 -4.29
N ASN A 107 7.46 3.14 -5.42
CA ASN A 107 7.03 3.70 -6.70
C ASN A 107 5.64 3.12 -7.02
N TRP A 108 4.64 3.99 -7.02
CA TRP A 108 3.25 3.62 -7.24
C TRP A 108 2.60 4.55 -8.25
N HIS A 109 2.07 3.96 -9.33
CA HIS A 109 1.57 4.71 -10.47
C HIS A 109 2.61 5.69 -11.04
N GLN A 110 2.27 6.97 -11.14
CA GLN A 110 3.15 8.02 -11.68
C GLN A 110 3.87 8.80 -10.58
N GLY A 111 4.02 8.21 -9.39
CA GLY A 111 4.58 8.88 -8.23
C GLY A 111 5.14 7.93 -7.19
N TYR A 112 5.22 8.42 -5.98
CA TYR A 112 5.76 7.69 -4.83
C TYR A 112 4.79 7.74 -3.65
N ALA A 113 4.51 6.57 -3.07
CA ALA A 113 3.79 6.44 -1.81
C ALA A 113 4.78 6.20 -0.68
N PHE A 114 4.56 6.91 0.42
CA PHE A 114 5.39 6.88 1.61
C PHE A 114 4.60 6.37 2.81
N LEU A 115 5.27 5.63 3.67
CA LEU A 115 4.82 5.30 5.01
C LEU A 115 5.94 5.66 5.98
N VAL A 116 5.71 6.65 6.84
CA VAL A 116 6.63 7.08 7.90
C VAL A 116 6.22 6.43 9.21
N ASN A 117 7.10 5.65 9.82
CA ASN A 117 6.86 4.99 11.11
C ASN A 117 7.90 5.41 12.19
N ASN A 118 8.78 6.33 11.87
CA ASN A 118 9.79 6.82 12.79
C ASN A 118 9.32 8.08 13.54
N PRO A 119 9.20 8.05 14.88
CA PRO A 119 8.73 9.21 15.65
C PRO A 119 9.65 10.42 15.62
N LYS A 120 10.92 10.27 15.21
CA LYS A 120 11.85 11.36 15.05
C LYS A 120 11.61 12.16 13.78
N VAL A 121 11.08 11.53 12.72
CA VAL A 121 10.79 12.22 11.46
C VAL A 121 9.60 13.15 11.66
N LYS A 122 9.82 14.45 11.42
CA LYS A 122 8.79 15.50 11.51
C LYS A 122 8.45 16.11 10.16
N THR A 123 9.38 16.04 9.22
CA THR A 123 9.17 16.55 7.86
C THR A 123 9.84 15.63 6.86
N VAL A 124 9.15 15.39 5.74
CA VAL A 124 9.76 14.79 4.56
C VAL A 124 9.91 15.90 3.52
N GLN A 125 11.15 16.25 3.21
CA GLN A 125 11.44 17.20 2.16
C GLN A 125 11.64 16.47 0.84
N ILE A 126 10.97 16.92 -0.21
CA ILE A 126 10.88 16.24 -1.51
C ILE A 126 11.29 17.21 -2.60
N THR A 127 12.35 16.89 -3.31
CA THR A 127 12.81 17.65 -4.47
C THR A 127 12.29 17.02 -5.73
N LEU A 128 11.51 17.76 -6.52
CA LEU A 128 10.99 17.32 -7.81
C LEU A 128 12.03 17.42 -8.92
N GLN A 129 11.76 16.78 -10.07
CA GLN A 129 12.65 16.81 -11.23
C GLN A 129 12.89 18.23 -11.80
N ASN A 130 11.97 19.16 -11.57
CA ASN A 130 12.08 20.56 -11.98
C ASN A 130 12.87 21.42 -10.97
N GLY A 131 13.36 20.82 -9.87
CA GLY A 131 14.08 21.51 -8.79
C GLY A 131 13.17 22.15 -7.74
N GLU A 132 11.86 22.04 -7.86
CA GLU A 132 10.92 22.48 -6.82
C GLU A 132 11.04 21.61 -5.59
N VAL A 133 11.07 22.24 -4.42
CA VAL A 133 11.14 21.57 -3.12
C VAL A 133 9.81 21.70 -2.41
N ASN A 134 9.23 20.57 -2.06
CA ASN A 134 8.00 20.46 -1.29
C ASN A 134 8.31 19.84 0.07
N GLU A 135 7.52 20.20 1.08
CA GLU A 135 7.63 19.65 2.43
C GLU A 135 6.31 19.03 2.85
N GLU A 136 6.39 17.77 3.31
CA GLU A 136 5.28 17.06 3.91
C GLU A 136 5.51 16.95 5.41
N VAL A 137 4.61 17.55 6.20
CA VAL A 137 4.71 17.57 7.68
C VAL A 137 4.07 16.30 8.24
N VAL A 138 4.86 15.52 8.96
CA VAL A 138 4.42 14.28 9.63
C VAL A 138 3.70 14.66 10.94
N GLN A 139 2.40 14.37 11.00
CA GLN A 139 1.56 14.71 12.15
C GLN A 139 1.58 13.60 13.21
N GLU A 140 1.12 12.42 12.85
CA GLU A 140 1.06 11.25 13.73
C GLU A 140 1.61 10.04 12.99
N ILE A 141 2.29 9.15 13.68
CA ILE A 141 2.80 7.90 13.11
C ILE A 141 1.91 6.71 13.49
N PRO A 142 1.77 5.73 12.58
CA PRO A 142 2.27 5.71 11.21
C PRO A 142 1.59 6.76 10.33
N TYR A 143 2.34 7.44 9.46
CA TYR A 143 1.85 8.48 8.57
C TYR A 143 2.04 8.08 7.12
N THR A 144 0.98 8.17 6.30
CA THR A 144 1.03 7.81 4.89
C THR A 144 0.67 8.99 4.01
N PHE A 145 1.39 9.15 2.91
CA PHE A 145 1.08 10.15 1.90
C PHE A 145 1.54 9.71 0.51
N TYR A 146 1.10 10.43 -0.51
CA TYR A 146 1.43 10.18 -1.89
C TYR A 146 1.88 11.44 -2.62
N VAL A 147 2.98 11.34 -3.35
CA VAL A 147 3.51 12.39 -4.22
C VAL A 147 3.25 12.00 -5.66
N ARG A 148 2.44 12.79 -6.37
CA ARG A 148 2.01 12.52 -7.77
C ARG A 148 3.11 12.76 -8.82
N SER A 149 4.35 12.76 -8.44
CA SER A 149 5.49 12.88 -9.36
C SER A 149 6.64 12.08 -8.82
N VAL A 150 7.50 11.64 -9.74
CA VAL A 150 8.74 10.98 -9.35
C VAL A 150 9.69 12.05 -8.83
N PRO A 151 10.06 12.03 -7.53
CA PRO A 151 11.03 12.97 -6.98
C PRO A 151 12.43 12.68 -7.54
N SER A 152 13.28 13.70 -7.62
CA SER A 152 14.71 13.53 -7.85
C SER A 152 15.43 13.13 -6.57
N GLU A 153 14.93 13.59 -5.41
CA GLU A 153 15.49 13.34 -4.09
C GLU A 153 14.40 13.47 -3.02
N TYR A 154 14.57 12.80 -1.90
CA TYR A 154 13.81 13.03 -0.68
C TYR A 154 14.71 12.79 0.55
N ILE A 155 14.52 13.61 1.59
CA ILE A 155 15.23 13.52 2.86
C ILE A 155 14.24 13.57 4.02
N PHE A 156 14.59 12.96 5.14
CA PHE A 156 13.78 12.89 6.35
C PHE A 156 14.40 13.80 7.40
N LEU A 157 13.62 14.71 7.95
CA LEU A 157 14.10 15.71 8.89
C LEU A 157 13.44 15.56 10.26
N ASP A 158 14.22 15.77 11.33
CA ASP A 158 13.73 15.89 12.71
C ASP A 158 13.12 17.27 12.99
N ALA A 159 12.75 17.53 14.26
CA ALA A 159 12.17 18.81 14.68
C ALA A 159 13.16 19.98 14.60
N GLU A 160 14.44 19.72 14.65
CA GLU A 160 15.53 20.68 14.55
C GLU A 160 16.00 20.91 13.11
N GLY A 161 15.45 20.14 12.14
CA GLY A 161 15.82 20.19 10.74
C GLY A 161 17.07 19.38 10.39
N ASN A 162 17.52 18.47 11.26
CA ASN A 162 18.62 17.57 10.95
C ASN A 162 18.10 16.33 10.23
N GLU A 163 18.95 15.75 9.36
CA GLU A 163 18.61 14.54 8.64
C GLU A 163 18.56 13.32 9.58
N VAL A 164 17.46 12.57 9.50
CA VAL A 164 17.27 11.28 10.19
C VAL A 164 17.73 10.17 9.27
N GLN A 165 18.64 9.33 9.73
CA GLN A 165 19.20 8.19 9.00
C GLN A 165 18.65 6.86 9.49
#